data_9bdd08e0c3ac0481780f6b93fea6bf84
#
_entry.id   9bdd08e0c3ac0481780f6b93fea6bf84
#
_cell.length_a   1.000
_cell.length_b   1.000
_cell.length_c   1.000
_cell.angle_alpha   90.00
_cell.angle_beta   90.00
_cell.angle_gamma   90.00
#
_symmetry.space_group_name_H-M   'P 1'
#
loop_
_entity.id
_entity.type
_entity.pdbx_description
1 polymer ?
#
loop_
_entity_poly.entity_id
_entity_poly.type
_entity_poly.pdbx_seq_one_letter_code
_entity_poly.pdbx_strand_id
1 'polypeptide(L)'
;RLLMINYQPENRMYRYNFLYDNCTTRARDRIEEAIDGTVEYQEYKGRVLTYRQIIHQYTADAPWAEVGNDLCLGIDADKPITLRQEMFAPFYMKDYASHAVICTPDGKKRPFVLREEILVPLPEQHPAEGTSCLFSDYLTPVTVGVVLCVMTLLVGVLQYRRNRIYWGVDLLFQVLVGLMGCVVALLFFFSEHPTVGSNWQILLLNPLPLFFLPRVIWCAVHRQKTSLHMIYLIWLVFFMIFSVFTPQDFCAPVVSLACILLIRSLGYILYYKKNQIK
;
A
#
# COMPACT_ATOMS: atom_id res chain seq x y z
N ARG A 1 13.37 29.44 23.58
CA ARG A 1 12.09 30.20 23.56
C ARG A 1 11.02 29.45 22.75
N LEU A 2 11.28 29.08 21.49
CA LEU A 2 10.32 28.38 20.63
C LEU A 2 9.82 27.03 21.21
N LEU A 3 10.71 26.22 21.78
CA LEU A 3 10.32 24.98 22.44
C LEU A 3 9.40 25.22 23.65
N MET A 4 9.61 26.28 24.40
CA MET A 4 8.75 26.63 25.53
C MET A 4 7.37 27.12 25.09
N ILE A 5 7.27 27.76 23.93
CA ILE A 5 5.98 28.13 23.32
C ILE A 5 5.27 26.84 22.86
N ASN A 6 6.00 25.92 22.23
CA ASN A 6 5.43 24.67 21.76
C ASN A 6 4.97 23.76 22.93
N TYR A 7 5.59 23.88 24.10
CA TYR A 7 5.25 23.12 25.30
C TYR A 7 3.97 23.59 26.00
N GLN A 8 3.46 24.78 25.68
CA GLN A 8 2.21 25.29 26.26
C GLN A 8 1.04 24.32 25.93
N PRO A 9 0.04 24.16 26.83
CA PRO A 9 -1.07 23.24 26.66
C PRO A 9 -1.80 23.38 25.32
N GLU A 10 -1.98 24.61 24.85
CA GLU A 10 -2.65 24.95 23.59
C GLU A 10 -1.85 24.57 22.34
N ASN A 11 -0.51 24.44 22.45
CA ASN A 11 0.39 24.21 21.29
C ASN A 11 0.96 22.80 21.22
N ARG A 12 0.98 22.07 22.34
CA ARG A 12 1.62 20.74 22.41
C ARG A 12 0.82 19.62 21.73
N MET A 13 -0.48 19.84 21.52
CA MET A 13 -1.37 18.88 20.85
C MET A 13 -1.55 19.30 19.39
N TYR A 14 -1.42 18.36 18.50
CA TYR A 14 -1.66 18.61 17.08
C TYR A 14 -2.24 17.37 16.40
N ARG A 15 -2.88 17.59 15.26
CA ARG A 15 -3.40 16.51 14.44
C ARG A 15 -2.24 15.91 13.63
N TYR A 16 -1.80 14.75 14.07
CA TYR A 16 -0.71 14.04 13.40
C TYR A 16 -1.10 13.62 11.98
N ASN A 17 -0.21 13.88 11.04
CA ASN A 17 -0.34 13.46 9.66
C ASN A 17 0.99 12.81 9.22
N PHE A 18 0.93 11.50 8.92
CA PHE A 18 2.13 10.70 8.66
C PHE A 18 3.03 11.27 7.56
N LEU A 19 2.44 11.80 6.47
CA LEU A 19 3.21 12.30 5.32
C LEU A 19 3.48 13.82 5.39
N TYR A 20 2.55 14.61 5.95
CA TYR A 20 2.59 16.06 5.81
C TYR A 20 2.92 16.81 7.08
N ASP A 21 2.56 16.30 8.25
CA ASP A 21 2.78 16.96 9.54
C ASP A 21 3.08 15.92 10.63
N ASN A 22 4.31 15.37 10.60
CA ASN A 22 4.79 14.36 11.53
C ASN A 22 5.89 14.92 12.46
N CYS A 23 6.44 14.07 13.34
CA CYS A 23 7.50 14.47 14.26
C CYS A 23 8.76 15.02 13.56
N THR A 24 9.12 14.47 12.38
CA THR A 24 10.29 14.91 11.61
C THR A 24 10.06 16.27 10.98
N THR A 25 8.93 16.47 10.30
CA THR A 25 8.60 17.74 9.64
C THR A 25 8.48 18.87 10.65
N ARG A 26 7.87 18.61 11.82
CA ARG A 26 7.77 19.60 12.89
C ARG A 26 9.11 19.93 13.51
N ALA A 27 9.98 18.95 13.72
CA ALA A 27 11.33 19.19 14.21
C ALA A 27 12.12 20.08 13.23
N ARG A 28 12.07 19.74 11.92
CA ARG A 28 12.65 20.56 10.84
C ARG A 28 12.16 22.01 10.92
N ASP A 29 10.86 22.20 10.92
CA ASP A 29 10.26 23.53 10.86
C ASP A 29 10.63 24.37 12.11
N ARG A 30 10.70 23.75 13.30
CA ARG A 30 11.15 24.44 14.52
C ARG A 30 12.63 24.80 14.50
N ILE A 31 13.47 23.97 13.90
CA ILE A 31 14.91 24.26 13.74
C ILE A 31 15.09 25.41 12.76
N GLU A 32 14.43 25.37 11.59
CA GLU A 32 14.48 26.44 10.60
C GLU A 32 14.02 27.78 11.18
N GLU A 33 12.91 27.77 11.95
CA GLU A 33 12.39 29.00 12.62
C GLU A 33 13.35 29.57 13.66
N ALA A 34 14.23 28.75 14.24
CA ALA A 34 15.20 29.20 15.25
C ALA A 34 16.45 29.83 14.63
N ILE A 35 16.63 29.71 13.31
CA ILE A 35 17.82 30.22 12.61
C ILE A 35 17.60 31.64 12.16
N ASP A 36 18.59 32.49 12.41
CA ASP A 36 18.66 33.82 11.84
C ASP A 36 19.21 33.75 10.41
N GLY A 37 18.28 33.69 9.44
CA GLY A 37 18.60 33.51 8.01
C GLY A 37 17.69 32.49 7.33
N THR A 38 18.09 32.05 6.16
CA THR A 38 17.37 31.06 5.34
C THR A 38 18.21 29.80 5.17
N VAL A 39 17.59 28.62 5.33
CA VAL A 39 18.25 27.34 5.05
C VAL A 39 18.06 26.98 3.59
N GLU A 40 19.16 26.83 2.87
CA GLU A 40 19.19 26.35 1.47
C GLU A 40 19.56 24.86 1.48
N TYR A 41 18.65 24.02 1.04
CA TYR A 41 18.89 22.59 0.86
C TYR A 41 19.34 22.30 -0.56
N GLN A 42 20.27 21.37 -0.71
CA GLN A 42 20.77 20.94 -2.01
C GLN A 42 19.85 19.90 -2.65
N GLU A 43 19.37 20.16 -3.87
CA GLU A 43 18.61 19.18 -4.63
C GLU A 43 19.54 18.14 -5.29
N TYR A 44 19.16 16.88 -5.22
CA TYR A 44 19.83 15.82 -5.99
C TYR A 44 19.31 15.80 -7.41
N LYS A 45 20.14 16.26 -8.36
CA LYS A 45 19.79 16.35 -9.78
C LYS A 45 19.35 14.99 -10.34
N GLY A 46 18.19 14.95 -10.97
CA GLY A 46 17.67 13.76 -11.65
C GLY A 46 17.00 12.74 -10.77
N ARG A 47 16.93 12.94 -9.43
CA ARG A 47 16.15 12.10 -8.53
C ARG A 47 14.73 12.64 -8.41
N VAL A 48 13.76 11.82 -8.77
CA VAL A 48 12.34 12.11 -8.59
C VAL A 48 11.76 10.92 -7.80
N LEU A 49 11.31 11.16 -6.58
CA LEU A 49 10.76 10.14 -5.69
C LEU A 49 9.28 10.38 -5.46
N THR A 50 8.62 9.33 -5.00
CA THR A 50 7.24 9.37 -4.51
C THR A 50 7.19 8.96 -3.03
N TYR A 51 6.09 9.26 -2.35
CA TYR A 51 5.93 8.81 -0.96
C TYR A 51 5.99 7.28 -0.86
N ARG A 52 5.34 6.55 -1.77
CA ARG A 52 5.37 5.09 -1.80
C ARG A 52 6.79 4.55 -1.94
N GLN A 53 7.58 5.09 -2.87
CA GLN A 53 8.96 4.65 -3.06
C GLN A 53 9.82 4.84 -1.82
N ILE A 54 9.63 5.95 -1.10
CA ILE A 54 10.35 6.18 0.17
C ILE A 54 9.90 5.17 1.23
N ILE A 55 8.59 4.92 1.36
CA ILE A 55 8.06 3.94 2.31
C ILE A 55 8.61 2.54 2.00
N HIS A 56 8.65 2.13 0.73
CA HIS A 56 9.20 0.83 0.32
C HIS A 56 10.67 0.66 0.69
N GLN A 57 11.48 1.73 0.65
CA GLN A 57 12.89 1.65 1.11
C GLN A 57 13.02 1.26 2.59
N TYR A 58 12.04 1.63 3.43
CA TYR A 58 12.03 1.30 4.85
C TYR A 58 11.27 0.02 5.20
N THR A 59 10.57 -0.56 4.25
CA THR A 59 9.79 -1.80 4.43
C THR A 59 10.33 -2.98 3.62
N ALA A 60 11.42 -2.77 2.89
CA ALA A 60 12.03 -3.79 2.01
C ALA A 60 12.32 -5.14 2.72
N ASP A 61 12.73 -5.08 3.98
CA ASP A 61 13.01 -6.26 4.80
C ASP A 61 11.73 -6.89 5.42
N ALA A 62 10.57 -6.29 5.20
CA ALA A 62 9.30 -6.71 5.76
C ALA A 62 8.17 -6.72 4.70
N PRO A 63 8.21 -7.61 3.69
CA PRO A 63 7.35 -7.55 2.52
C PRO A 63 5.84 -7.65 2.84
N TRP A 64 5.46 -8.29 3.95
CA TRP A 64 4.06 -8.31 4.40
C TRP A 64 3.60 -6.97 4.99
N ALA A 65 4.49 -6.24 5.66
CA ALA A 65 4.22 -4.90 6.14
C ALA A 65 4.13 -3.90 4.96
N GLU A 66 4.97 -4.07 3.94
CA GLU A 66 4.90 -3.30 2.69
C GLU A 66 3.53 -3.44 2.02
N VAL A 67 3.02 -4.68 1.86
CA VAL A 67 1.66 -4.92 1.36
C VAL A 67 0.60 -4.23 2.21
N GLY A 68 0.74 -4.27 3.55
CA GLY A 68 -0.17 -3.57 4.45
C GLY A 68 -0.21 -2.05 4.22
N ASN A 69 0.94 -1.43 4.02
CA ASN A 69 1.05 -0.02 3.65
C ASN A 69 0.44 0.25 2.28
N ASP A 70 0.75 -0.58 1.29
CA ASP A 70 0.25 -0.45 -0.07
C ASP A 70 -1.28 -0.53 -0.15
N LEU A 71 -1.90 -1.36 0.67
CA LEU A 71 -3.36 -1.45 0.75
C LEU A 71 -4.02 -0.15 1.24
N CYS A 72 -3.30 0.67 2.00
CA CYS A 72 -3.78 1.94 2.51
C CYS A 72 -3.46 3.14 1.60
N LEU A 73 -2.41 3.05 0.78
CA LEU A 73 -1.91 4.14 -0.05
C LEU A 73 -2.66 4.22 -1.38
N GLY A 74 -3.20 5.40 -1.70
CA GLY A 74 -3.82 5.68 -2.99
C GLY A 74 -2.85 6.38 -3.97
N ILE A 75 -3.39 6.79 -5.13
CA ILE A 75 -2.67 7.40 -6.25
C ILE A 75 -1.84 8.64 -5.86
N ASP A 76 -2.27 9.37 -4.83
CA ASP A 76 -1.53 10.56 -4.38
C ASP A 76 -0.16 10.21 -3.77
N ALA A 77 0.02 8.96 -3.31
CA ALA A 77 1.30 8.47 -2.85
C ALA A 77 2.29 8.14 -3.98
N ASP A 78 1.80 8.05 -5.22
CA ASP A 78 2.56 7.73 -6.42
C ASP A 78 2.95 8.97 -7.24
N LYS A 79 2.52 10.15 -6.80
CA LYS A 79 2.89 11.42 -7.42
C LYS A 79 4.33 11.82 -7.05
N PRO A 80 5.07 12.44 -7.99
CA PRO A 80 6.35 13.06 -7.67
C PRO A 80 6.24 14.03 -6.51
N ILE A 81 7.19 13.97 -5.59
CA ILE A 81 7.26 14.84 -4.41
C ILE A 81 8.47 15.75 -4.46
N THR A 82 8.38 16.88 -3.76
CA THR A 82 9.47 17.85 -3.64
C THR A 82 10.48 17.39 -2.59
N LEU A 83 11.71 17.91 -2.65
CA LEU A 83 12.75 17.75 -1.63
C LEU A 83 12.19 17.99 -0.21
N ARG A 84 11.39 19.05 -0.02
CA ARG A 84 10.81 19.37 1.28
C ARG A 84 9.82 18.29 1.75
N GLN A 85 9.10 17.69 0.83
CA GLN A 85 8.19 16.58 1.12
C GLN A 85 8.95 15.28 1.42
N GLU A 86 10.09 15.00 0.77
CA GLU A 86 10.95 13.84 1.08
C GLU A 86 11.43 13.86 2.54
N MET A 87 11.60 15.05 3.12
CA MET A 87 12.00 15.24 4.53
C MET A 87 10.94 14.78 5.56
N PHE A 88 9.80 14.20 5.15
CA PHE A 88 8.91 13.53 6.10
C PHE A 88 9.59 12.32 6.73
N ALA A 89 10.54 11.70 6.01
CA ALA A 89 11.32 10.57 6.48
C ALA A 89 12.60 11.07 7.19
N PRO A 90 12.90 10.57 8.41
CA PRO A 90 14.00 11.09 9.24
C PRO A 90 15.38 11.02 8.57
N PHE A 91 15.67 9.92 7.86
CA PHE A 91 16.98 9.77 7.21
C PHE A 91 17.15 10.72 6.02
N TYR A 92 16.08 11.03 5.28
CA TYR A 92 16.09 12.04 4.25
C TYR A 92 16.30 13.44 4.85
N MET A 93 15.62 13.75 5.97
CA MET A 93 15.84 15.01 6.67
C MET A 93 17.29 15.13 7.14
N LYS A 94 17.87 14.08 7.70
CA LYS A 94 19.28 14.05 8.13
C LYS A 94 20.22 14.28 6.96
N ASP A 95 20.03 13.58 5.86
CA ASP A 95 20.86 13.67 4.66
C ASP A 95 20.82 15.08 4.06
N TYR A 96 19.64 15.65 3.86
CA TYR A 96 19.50 17.01 3.37
C TYR A 96 20.09 18.04 4.34
N ALA A 97 19.92 17.88 5.65
CA ALA A 97 20.47 18.77 6.65
C ALA A 97 22.01 18.80 6.63
N SER A 98 22.66 17.65 6.45
CA SER A 98 24.13 17.57 6.43
C SER A 98 24.76 18.30 5.25
N HIS A 99 24.01 18.47 4.16
CA HIS A 99 24.48 19.20 2.96
C HIS A 99 23.90 20.63 2.83
N ALA A 100 23.04 21.06 3.77
CA ALA A 100 22.38 22.34 3.72
C ALA A 100 23.31 23.49 4.15
N VAL A 101 22.98 24.69 3.67
CA VAL A 101 23.71 25.93 3.97
C VAL A 101 22.73 26.95 4.54
N ILE A 102 23.16 27.66 5.57
CA ILE A 102 22.45 28.82 6.10
C ILE A 102 22.95 30.07 5.39
N CYS A 103 22.04 30.82 4.78
CA CYS A 103 22.27 32.15 4.24
C CYS A 103 21.81 33.18 5.28
N THR A 104 22.75 33.91 5.89
CA THR A 104 22.44 34.94 6.88
C THR A 104 21.96 36.24 6.21
N PRO A 105 21.25 37.14 6.92
CA PRO A 105 20.72 38.38 6.34
C PRO A 105 21.80 39.32 5.77
N ASP A 106 23.05 39.19 6.25
CA ASP A 106 24.21 39.94 5.75
C ASP A 106 24.87 39.26 4.51
N GLY A 107 24.25 38.24 3.96
CA GLY A 107 24.69 37.53 2.73
C GLY A 107 25.82 36.52 2.93
N LYS A 108 26.23 36.25 4.16
CA LYS A 108 27.22 35.20 4.44
C LYS A 108 26.59 33.83 4.41
N LYS A 109 27.35 32.85 3.93
CA LYS A 109 26.95 31.43 3.92
C LYS A 109 27.77 30.65 4.94
N ARG A 110 27.07 29.77 5.68
CA ARG A 110 27.70 28.83 6.62
C ARG A 110 27.03 27.46 6.55
N PRO A 111 27.75 26.37 6.84
CA PRO A 111 27.13 25.04 6.92
C PRO A 111 25.98 25.00 7.92
N PHE A 112 24.90 24.30 7.62
CA PHE A 112 23.80 24.07 8.55
C PHE A 112 24.23 23.12 9.66
N VAL A 113 24.90 22.01 9.32
CA VAL A 113 25.49 21.06 10.27
C VAL A 113 27.00 21.30 10.34
N LEU A 114 27.54 21.63 11.51
CA LEU A 114 28.97 21.84 11.73
C LEU A 114 29.69 20.54 12.11
N ARG A 115 29.03 19.66 12.82
CA ARG A 115 29.59 18.40 13.30
C ARG A 115 28.48 17.36 13.43
N GLU A 116 28.79 16.14 13.02
CA GLU A 116 28.00 14.95 13.28
C GLU A 116 28.79 13.98 14.15
N GLU A 117 28.15 13.43 15.17
CA GLU A 117 28.76 12.48 16.10
C GLU A 117 27.81 11.34 16.40
N ILE A 118 28.29 10.11 16.23
CA ILE A 118 27.55 8.92 16.59
C ILE A 118 27.77 8.67 18.08
N LEU A 119 26.77 8.99 18.89
CA LEU A 119 26.83 8.81 20.33
C LEU A 119 26.67 7.34 20.76
N VAL A 120 25.83 6.61 20.04
CA VAL A 120 25.59 5.17 20.25
C VAL A 120 25.82 4.48 18.91
N PRO A 121 26.91 3.73 18.75
CA PRO A 121 27.09 2.95 17.53
C PRO A 121 25.92 1.96 17.39
N LEU A 122 25.42 1.85 16.17
CA LEU A 122 24.46 0.78 15.89
C LEU A 122 25.12 -0.55 16.27
N PRO A 123 24.41 -1.44 16.99
CA PRO A 123 24.90 -2.78 17.18
C PRO A 123 25.28 -3.34 15.82
N GLU A 124 26.48 -3.93 15.72
CA GLU A 124 26.82 -4.68 14.51
C GLU A 124 25.61 -5.56 14.20
N GLN A 125 25.03 -5.38 13.02
CA GLN A 125 23.98 -6.27 12.56
C GLN A 125 24.66 -7.62 12.35
N HIS A 126 24.82 -8.36 13.45
CA HIS A 126 25.00 -9.79 13.31
C HIS A 126 23.75 -10.26 12.57
N PRO A 127 23.88 -10.84 11.37
CA PRO A 127 22.75 -11.53 10.78
C PRO A 127 22.23 -12.41 11.90
N ALA A 128 20.95 -12.25 12.23
CA ALA A 128 20.36 -12.93 13.38
C ALA A 128 20.73 -14.40 13.26
N GLU A 129 21.76 -14.81 14.02
CA GLU A 129 22.14 -16.22 14.18
C GLU A 129 20.98 -16.86 14.91
N GLY A 130 20.14 -17.47 14.19
CA GLY A 130 19.02 -18.21 14.73
C GLY A 130 17.69 -17.77 14.16
N THR A 131 17.24 -18.66 13.34
CA THR A 131 15.93 -18.70 12.71
C THR A 131 15.72 -17.65 11.61
N SER A 132 16.54 -17.67 10.57
CA SER A 132 15.95 -17.62 9.25
C SER A 132 14.99 -18.82 9.21
N CYS A 133 13.75 -18.63 9.64
CA CYS A 133 12.73 -19.60 9.32
C CYS A 133 12.78 -19.69 7.80
N LEU A 134 13.31 -20.80 7.29
CA LEU A 134 13.31 -21.13 5.85
C LEU A 134 11.94 -20.81 5.23
N PHE A 135 10.90 -20.81 6.05
CA PHE A 135 9.55 -20.40 5.70
C PHE A 135 9.39 -18.91 5.43
N SER A 136 10.05 -17.99 6.14
CA SER A 136 9.82 -16.54 5.94
C SER A 136 10.40 -16.05 4.62
N ASP A 137 11.53 -16.61 4.18
CA ASP A 137 12.21 -16.21 2.94
C ASP A 137 11.47 -16.69 1.69
N TYR A 138 10.72 -17.80 1.79
CA TYR A 138 9.93 -18.35 0.68
C TYR A 138 8.46 -17.93 0.69
N LEU A 139 7.89 -17.58 1.85
CA LEU A 139 6.49 -17.15 1.98
C LEU A 139 6.34 -15.63 1.80
N THR A 140 6.91 -15.09 0.74
CA THR A 140 6.68 -13.69 0.37
C THR A 140 5.24 -13.49 -0.13
N PRO A 141 4.68 -12.28 -0.04
CA PRO A 141 3.34 -12.00 -0.58
C PRO A 141 3.20 -12.38 -2.06
N VAL A 142 4.25 -12.22 -2.85
CA VAL A 142 4.29 -12.58 -4.28
C VAL A 142 4.20 -14.09 -4.46
N THR A 143 5.05 -14.86 -3.75
CA THR A 143 5.04 -16.33 -3.86
C THR A 143 3.71 -16.91 -3.42
N VAL A 144 3.14 -16.40 -2.33
CA VAL A 144 1.80 -16.80 -1.87
C VAL A 144 0.74 -16.48 -2.93
N GLY A 145 0.77 -15.29 -3.52
CA GLY A 145 -0.15 -14.89 -4.59
C GLY A 145 -0.07 -15.82 -5.80
N VAL A 146 1.14 -16.14 -6.28
CA VAL A 146 1.36 -17.05 -7.41
C VAL A 146 0.87 -18.47 -7.09
N VAL A 147 1.20 -19.00 -5.91
CA VAL A 147 0.75 -20.34 -5.49
C VAL A 147 -0.78 -20.40 -5.45
N LEU A 148 -1.44 -19.40 -4.87
CA LEU A 148 -2.89 -19.33 -4.82
C LEU A 148 -3.52 -19.22 -6.21
N CYS A 149 -2.92 -18.50 -7.15
CA CYS A 149 -3.36 -18.45 -8.55
C CYS A 149 -3.29 -19.83 -9.21
N VAL A 150 -2.17 -20.54 -9.06
CA VAL A 150 -1.99 -21.89 -9.62
C VAL A 150 -2.99 -22.87 -9.00
N MET A 151 -3.14 -22.87 -7.68
CA MET A 151 -4.11 -23.72 -6.99
C MET A 151 -5.54 -23.44 -7.46
N THR A 152 -5.89 -22.17 -7.62
CA THR A 152 -7.21 -21.75 -8.09
C THR A 152 -7.46 -22.21 -9.54
N LEU A 153 -6.46 -22.14 -10.39
CA LEU A 153 -6.53 -22.64 -11.76
C LEU A 153 -6.76 -24.17 -11.77
N LEU A 154 -6.02 -24.91 -10.94
CA LEU A 154 -6.21 -26.38 -10.80
C LEU A 154 -7.62 -26.71 -10.30
N VAL A 155 -8.13 -25.98 -9.32
CA VAL A 155 -9.52 -26.13 -8.85
C VAL A 155 -10.51 -25.86 -9.99
N GLY A 156 -10.28 -24.82 -10.81
CA GLY A 156 -11.10 -24.52 -11.99
C GLY A 156 -11.11 -25.65 -13.02
N VAL A 157 -9.94 -26.23 -13.32
CA VAL A 157 -9.81 -27.40 -14.20
C VAL A 157 -10.53 -28.62 -13.63
N LEU A 158 -10.37 -28.91 -12.33
CA LEU A 158 -11.06 -30.00 -11.65
C LEU A 158 -12.58 -29.79 -11.67
N GLN A 159 -13.06 -28.58 -11.43
CA GLN A 159 -14.48 -28.21 -11.51
C GLN A 159 -15.04 -28.54 -12.90
N TYR A 160 -14.34 -28.13 -13.95
CA TYR A 160 -14.74 -28.38 -15.34
C TYR A 160 -14.73 -29.87 -15.68
N ARG A 161 -13.66 -30.62 -15.28
CA ARG A 161 -13.53 -32.05 -15.54
C ARG A 161 -14.54 -32.89 -14.79
N ARG A 162 -14.69 -32.64 -13.45
CA ARG A 162 -15.57 -33.46 -12.58
C ARG A 162 -17.03 -33.00 -12.60
N ASN A 163 -17.35 -31.97 -13.34
CA ASN A 163 -18.68 -31.39 -13.43
C ASN A 163 -19.28 -31.06 -12.05
N ARG A 164 -18.47 -30.47 -11.17
CA ARG A 164 -18.85 -30.11 -9.80
C ARG A 164 -18.44 -28.66 -9.53
N ILE A 165 -19.29 -27.90 -8.82
CA ILE A 165 -18.98 -26.55 -8.37
C ILE A 165 -18.31 -26.62 -6.99
N TYR A 166 -17.11 -26.03 -6.87
CA TYR A 166 -16.37 -25.93 -5.61
C TYR A 166 -16.60 -24.54 -4.98
N TRP A 167 -17.86 -24.24 -4.67
CA TRP A 167 -18.31 -22.93 -4.17
C TRP A 167 -17.63 -22.45 -2.88
N GLY A 168 -17.14 -23.38 -2.03
CA GLY A 168 -16.41 -23.02 -0.82
C GLY A 168 -15.15 -22.21 -1.05
N VAL A 169 -14.46 -22.41 -2.19
CA VAL A 169 -13.30 -21.62 -2.60
C VAL A 169 -13.72 -20.19 -2.95
N ASP A 170 -14.85 -20.04 -3.64
CA ASP A 170 -15.39 -18.72 -3.98
C ASP A 170 -15.86 -17.97 -2.74
N LEU A 171 -16.50 -18.68 -1.80
CA LEU A 171 -16.88 -18.14 -0.51
C LEU A 171 -15.68 -17.55 0.22
N LEU A 172 -14.58 -18.32 0.31
CA LEU A 172 -13.37 -17.88 0.99
C LEU A 172 -12.84 -16.58 0.38
N PHE A 173 -12.62 -16.54 -0.94
CA PHE A 173 -12.07 -15.35 -1.58
C PHE A 173 -13.02 -14.15 -1.56
N GLN A 174 -14.34 -14.36 -1.74
CA GLN A 174 -15.30 -13.26 -1.69
C GLN A 174 -15.43 -12.68 -0.28
N VAL A 175 -15.36 -13.51 0.77
CA VAL A 175 -15.34 -13.02 2.16
C VAL A 175 -14.07 -12.22 2.43
N LEU A 176 -12.90 -12.73 2.03
CA LEU A 176 -11.63 -12.02 2.19
C LEU A 176 -11.65 -10.66 1.48
N VAL A 177 -12.02 -10.64 0.19
CA VAL A 177 -12.13 -9.40 -0.58
C VAL A 177 -13.12 -8.43 0.02
N GLY A 178 -14.28 -8.92 0.45
CA GLY A 178 -15.31 -8.09 1.05
C GLY A 178 -14.91 -7.51 2.40
N LEU A 179 -14.22 -8.28 3.26
CA LEU A 179 -13.71 -7.79 4.55
C LEU A 179 -12.59 -6.77 4.36
N MET A 180 -11.60 -7.06 3.48
CA MET A 180 -10.58 -6.08 3.12
C MET A 180 -11.22 -4.84 2.49
N GLY A 181 -12.24 -5.04 1.66
CA GLY A 181 -13.02 -3.99 1.05
C GLY A 181 -13.76 -3.10 2.04
N CYS A 182 -14.25 -3.65 3.15
CA CYS A 182 -14.83 -2.84 4.23
C CYS A 182 -13.77 -1.90 4.85
N VAL A 183 -12.54 -2.39 5.06
CA VAL A 183 -11.45 -1.57 5.59
C VAL A 183 -11.07 -0.47 4.59
N VAL A 184 -10.86 -0.83 3.32
CA VAL A 184 -10.51 0.14 2.26
C VAL A 184 -11.62 1.19 2.09
N ALA A 185 -12.90 0.77 2.10
CA ALA A 185 -14.04 1.69 1.99
C ALA A 185 -14.13 2.63 3.20
N LEU A 186 -13.89 2.12 4.42
CA LEU A 186 -13.87 2.94 5.62
C LEU A 186 -12.76 4.00 5.53
N LEU A 187 -11.57 3.60 5.11
CA LEU A 187 -10.45 4.53 4.91
C LEU A 187 -10.76 5.54 3.79
N PHE A 188 -11.31 5.08 2.68
CA PHE A 188 -11.61 5.91 1.51
C PHE A 188 -12.66 7.00 1.80
N PHE A 189 -13.75 6.66 2.50
CA PHE A 189 -14.88 7.57 2.69
C PHE A 189 -14.84 8.35 4.02
N PHE A 190 -14.17 7.84 5.05
CA PHE A 190 -14.25 8.39 6.40
C PHE A 190 -12.90 8.78 6.98
N SER A 191 -11.78 8.39 6.38
CA SER A 191 -10.47 8.79 6.87
C SER A 191 -10.06 10.15 6.29
N GLU A 192 -9.44 10.95 7.13
CA GLU A 192 -8.83 12.23 6.74
C GLU A 192 -7.30 12.08 6.54
N HIS A 193 -6.78 10.84 6.58
CA HIS A 193 -5.39 10.60 6.25
C HIS A 193 -5.12 10.93 4.78
N PRO A 194 -3.95 11.55 4.49
CA PRO A 194 -3.56 11.83 3.12
C PRO A 194 -3.47 10.53 2.32
N THR A 195 -3.73 10.61 1.03
CA THR A 195 -3.66 9.54 0.03
C THR A 195 -4.73 8.46 0.11
N VAL A 196 -5.30 8.14 1.29
CA VAL A 196 -6.28 7.04 1.41
C VAL A 196 -7.60 7.31 0.66
N GLY A 197 -8.04 8.58 0.58
CA GLY A 197 -9.24 9.00 -0.16
C GLY A 197 -9.10 8.98 -1.69
N SER A 198 -7.90 8.72 -2.20
CA SER A 198 -7.61 8.56 -3.62
C SER A 198 -7.21 7.13 -4.00
N ASN A 199 -7.57 6.15 -3.18
CA ASN A 199 -7.14 4.75 -3.34
C ASN A 199 -8.06 3.96 -4.28
N TRP A 200 -7.62 3.79 -5.52
CA TRP A 200 -8.36 3.04 -6.55
C TRP A 200 -8.44 1.53 -6.32
N GLN A 201 -7.75 1.00 -5.30
CA GLN A 201 -7.93 -0.40 -4.90
C GLN A 201 -9.39 -0.70 -4.49
N ILE A 202 -10.16 0.34 -4.13
CA ILE A 202 -11.60 0.21 -3.84
C ILE A 202 -12.40 -0.39 -4.99
N LEU A 203 -11.92 -0.30 -6.23
CA LEU A 203 -12.54 -0.95 -7.39
C LEU A 203 -12.49 -2.48 -7.29
N LEU A 204 -11.43 -3.04 -6.71
CA LEU A 204 -11.31 -4.47 -6.46
C LEU A 204 -11.73 -4.84 -5.04
N LEU A 205 -11.17 -4.12 -4.06
CA LEU A 205 -11.40 -4.34 -2.64
C LEU A 205 -12.56 -3.47 -2.16
N ASN A 206 -13.77 -3.98 -2.28
CA ASN A 206 -14.99 -3.29 -1.86
C ASN A 206 -15.96 -4.26 -1.18
N PRO A 207 -16.91 -3.79 -0.36
CA PRO A 207 -17.82 -4.66 0.40
C PRO A 207 -18.93 -5.31 -0.44
N LEU A 208 -19.09 -4.96 -1.72
CA LEU A 208 -20.18 -5.45 -2.56
C LEU A 208 -20.26 -6.99 -2.66
N PRO A 209 -19.14 -7.74 -2.75
CA PRO A 209 -19.19 -9.21 -2.74
C PRO A 209 -19.93 -9.79 -1.53
N LEU A 210 -19.84 -9.18 -0.36
CA LEU A 210 -20.54 -9.65 0.85
C LEU A 210 -22.06 -9.54 0.71
N PHE A 211 -22.57 -8.49 0.09
CA PHE A 211 -24.00 -8.30 -0.14
C PHE A 211 -24.57 -9.33 -1.12
N PHE A 212 -23.81 -9.70 -2.15
CA PHE A 212 -24.24 -10.67 -3.15
C PHE A 212 -23.93 -12.13 -2.77
N LEU A 213 -23.14 -12.36 -1.72
CA LEU A 213 -22.68 -13.66 -1.29
C LEU A 213 -23.82 -14.68 -1.04
N PRO A 214 -24.93 -14.34 -0.32
CA PRO A 214 -26.02 -15.26 -0.11
C PRO A 214 -26.64 -15.75 -1.43
N ARG A 215 -26.80 -14.86 -2.41
CA ARG A 215 -27.34 -15.20 -3.74
C ARG A 215 -26.38 -16.09 -4.53
N VAL A 216 -25.09 -15.80 -4.49
CA VAL A 216 -24.06 -16.59 -5.16
C VAL A 216 -24.01 -18.01 -4.61
N ILE A 217 -24.00 -18.16 -3.26
CA ILE A 217 -24.01 -19.47 -2.61
C ILE A 217 -25.29 -20.24 -2.93
N TRP A 218 -26.44 -19.60 -2.79
CA TRP A 218 -27.71 -20.24 -3.08
C TRP A 218 -27.77 -20.79 -4.51
N CYS A 219 -27.37 -20.00 -5.51
CA CYS A 219 -27.29 -20.43 -6.90
C CYS A 219 -26.29 -21.58 -7.09
N ALA A 220 -25.13 -21.53 -6.41
CA ALA A 220 -24.12 -22.58 -6.52
C ALA A 220 -24.59 -23.92 -5.94
N VAL A 221 -25.24 -23.89 -4.76
CA VAL A 221 -25.80 -25.08 -4.10
C VAL A 221 -26.91 -25.70 -4.93
N HIS A 222 -27.82 -24.90 -5.49
CA HIS A 222 -28.96 -25.35 -6.29
C HIS A 222 -28.60 -25.55 -7.77
N ARG A 223 -27.31 -25.39 -8.14
CA ARG A 223 -26.81 -25.48 -9.52
C ARG A 223 -27.54 -24.56 -10.51
N GLN A 224 -27.97 -23.41 -10.05
CA GLN A 224 -28.63 -22.42 -10.86
C GLN A 224 -27.62 -21.41 -11.44
N LYS A 225 -27.83 -21.02 -12.71
CA LYS A 225 -27.06 -19.99 -13.35
C LYS A 225 -27.38 -18.62 -12.76
N THR A 226 -26.36 -17.80 -12.53
CA THR A 226 -26.54 -16.41 -12.15
C THR A 226 -25.74 -15.50 -13.08
N SER A 227 -26.30 -14.34 -13.41
CA SER A 227 -25.60 -13.29 -14.19
C SER A 227 -24.50 -12.59 -13.38
N LEU A 228 -24.49 -12.75 -12.05
CA LEU A 228 -23.51 -12.10 -11.18
C LEU A 228 -22.07 -12.47 -11.56
N HIS A 229 -21.80 -13.72 -11.95
CA HIS A 229 -20.46 -14.11 -12.39
C HIS A 229 -20.03 -13.41 -13.67
N MET A 230 -20.95 -13.15 -14.61
CA MET A 230 -20.63 -12.42 -15.83
C MET A 230 -20.39 -10.95 -15.54
N ILE A 231 -21.25 -10.32 -14.72
CA ILE A 231 -21.08 -8.93 -14.30
C ILE A 231 -19.74 -8.76 -13.58
N TYR A 232 -19.44 -9.68 -12.66
CA TYR A 232 -18.19 -9.64 -11.90
C TYR A 232 -16.96 -9.87 -12.78
N LEU A 233 -17.04 -10.78 -13.76
CA LEU A 233 -15.99 -10.99 -14.76
C LEU A 233 -15.71 -9.72 -15.56
N ILE A 234 -16.75 -9.06 -16.05
CA ILE A 234 -16.62 -7.79 -16.81
C ILE A 234 -15.96 -6.72 -15.93
N TRP A 235 -16.37 -6.63 -14.67
CA TRP A 235 -15.79 -5.70 -13.69
C TRP A 235 -14.31 -5.98 -13.42
N LEU A 236 -13.93 -7.25 -13.24
CA LEU A 236 -12.54 -7.65 -13.03
C LEU A 236 -11.68 -7.38 -14.27
N VAL A 237 -12.18 -7.63 -15.47
CA VAL A 237 -11.48 -7.28 -16.71
C VAL A 237 -11.29 -5.77 -16.81
N PHE A 238 -12.33 -5.00 -16.50
CA PHE A 238 -12.22 -3.54 -16.42
C PHE A 238 -11.14 -3.11 -15.42
N PHE A 239 -11.15 -3.68 -14.20
CA PHE A 239 -10.13 -3.37 -13.19
C PHE A 239 -8.71 -3.71 -13.69
N MET A 240 -8.50 -4.87 -14.30
CA MET A 240 -7.20 -5.28 -14.84
C MET A 240 -6.69 -4.32 -15.93
N ILE A 241 -7.59 -3.88 -16.82
CA ILE A 241 -7.23 -2.89 -17.84
C ILE A 241 -6.93 -1.55 -17.18
N PHE A 242 -7.80 -1.08 -16.28
CA PHE A 242 -7.65 0.17 -15.56
C PHE A 242 -6.33 0.21 -14.77
N SER A 243 -5.94 -0.90 -14.12
CA SER A 243 -4.71 -0.97 -13.32
C SER A 243 -3.42 -0.77 -14.13
N VAL A 244 -3.46 -1.02 -15.44
CA VAL A 244 -2.31 -0.79 -16.35
C VAL A 244 -2.18 0.68 -16.73
N PHE A 245 -3.30 1.40 -16.84
CA PHE A 245 -3.31 2.79 -17.33
C PHE A 245 -3.32 3.83 -16.22
N THR A 246 -3.67 3.46 -15.00
CA THR A 246 -3.63 4.38 -13.86
C THR A 246 -2.19 4.57 -13.35
N PRO A 247 -1.83 5.78 -12.91
CA PRO A 247 -0.54 6.02 -12.26
C PRO A 247 -0.40 5.34 -10.88
N GLN A 248 -1.49 4.86 -10.26
CA GLN A 248 -1.41 4.17 -8.98
C GLN A 248 -0.68 2.83 -9.13
N ASP A 249 0.32 2.60 -8.30
CA ASP A 249 1.00 1.32 -8.19
C ASP A 249 0.14 0.32 -7.37
N PHE A 250 -0.15 -0.83 -7.98
CA PHE A 250 -0.87 -1.92 -7.33
C PHE A 250 0.10 -3.03 -6.98
N CYS A 251 0.25 -3.32 -5.70
CA CYS A 251 1.15 -4.39 -5.27
C CYS A 251 0.75 -5.76 -5.86
N ALA A 252 1.74 -6.61 -6.08
CA ALA A 252 1.57 -7.92 -6.73
C ALA A 252 0.48 -8.80 -6.09
N PRO A 253 0.28 -8.85 -4.76
CA PRO A 253 -0.82 -9.58 -4.13
C PRO A 253 -2.21 -9.11 -4.55
N VAL A 254 -2.42 -7.81 -4.74
CA VAL A 254 -3.71 -7.25 -5.21
C VAL A 254 -3.99 -7.72 -6.65
N VAL A 255 -2.97 -7.67 -7.52
CA VAL A 255 -3.07 -8.16 -8.89
C VAL A 255 -3.33 -9.68 -8.91
N SER A 256 -2.63 -10.44 -8.08
CA SER A 256 -2.83 -11.90 -7.93
C SER A 256 -4.27 -12.21 -7.49
N LEU A 257 -4.81 -11.45 -6.54
CA LEU A 257 -6.19 -11.61 -6.08
C LEU A 257 -7.20 -11.34 -7.20
N ALA A 258 -6.99 -10.30 -8.01
CA ALA A 258 -7.82 -10.02 -9.19
C ALA A 258 -7.78 -11.19 -10.19
N CYS A 259 -6.60 -11.76 -10.45
CA CYS A 259 -6.44 -12.94 -11.30
C CYS A 259 -7.19 -14.18 -10.74
N ILE A 260 -7.09 -14.42 -9.43
CA ILE A 260 -7.81 -15.51 -8.75
C ILE A 260 -9.32 -15.39 -8.98
N LEU A 261 -9.88 -14.20 -8.72
CA LEU A 261 -11.30 -13.94 -8.88
C LEU A 261 -11.75 -14.07 -10.35
N LEU A 262 -10.91 -13.62 -11.29
CA LEU A 262 -11.15 -13.74 -12.72
C LEU A 262 -11.20 -15.22 -13.16
N ILE A 263 -10.22 -16.02 -12.73
CA ILE A 263 -10.17 -17.47 -12.98
C ILE A 263 -11.43 -18.15 -12.43
N ARG A 264 -11.87 -17.78 -11.22
CA ARG A 264 -13.08 -18.34 -10.60
C ARG A 264 -14.34 -17.98 -11.37
N SER A 265 -14.52 -16.70 -11.72
CA SER A 265 -15.68 -16.24 -12.49
C SER A 265 -15.76 -16.91 -13.87
N LEU A 266 -14.62 -17.03 -14.56
CA LEU A 266 -14.53 -17.74 -15.84
C LEU A 266 -14.86 -19.23 -15.67
N GLY A 267 -14.36 -19.87 -14.61
CA GLY A 267 -14.63 -21.28 -14.29
C GLY A 267 -16.13 -21.58 -14.13
N TYR A 268 -16.90 -20.67 -13.51
CA TYR A 268 -18.36 -20.77 -13.43
C TYR A 268 -19.03 -20.65 -14.80
N ILE A 269 -18.63 -19.68 -15.59
CA ILE A 269 -19.22 -19.46 -16.93
C ILE A 269 -18.99 -20.68 -17.81
N LEU A 270 -17.78 -21.22 -17.83
CA LEU A 270 -17.43 -22.42 -18.60
C LEU A 270 -18.19 -23.66 -18.11
N TYR A 271 -18.34 -23.83 -16.79
CA TYR A 271 -19.13 -24.90 -16.21
C TYR A 271 -20.60 -24.86 -16.71
N TYR A 272 -21.26 -23.73 -16.62
CA TYR A 272 -22.65 -23.59 -17.06
C TYR A 272 -22.81 -23.72 -18.58
N LYS A 273 -21.86 -23.20 -19.37
CA LYS A 273 -21.87 -23.37 -20.83
C LYS A 273 -21.82 -24.84 -21.22
N LYS A 274 -20.93 -25.62 -20.59
CA LYS A 274 -20.79 -27.07 -20.81
C LYS A 274 -22.09 -27.84 -20.50
N ASN A 275 -22.80 -27.45 -19.44
CA ASN A 275 -24.00 -28.13 -18.99
C ASN A 275 -25.29 -27.67 -19.70
N GLN A 276 -25.25 -26.59 -20.49
CA GLN A 276 -26.37 -26.18 -21.34
C GLN A 276 -26.39 -26.87 -22.71
N ILE A 277 -25.26 -27.49 -23.10
CA ILE A 277 -25.09 -28.18 -24.38
C ILE A 277 -25.46 -29.68 -24.23
N LYS A 278 -25.69 -30.16 -23.02
CA LYS A 278 -26.20 -31.51 -22.74
C LYS A 278 -27.70 -31.46 -22.45
#